data_2ad3c7ef0491f9bcf01cd0a8d55f68bd
#
_entry.id   2ad3c7ef0491f9bcf01cd0a8d55f68bd
#
_cell.length_a   1.000
_cell.length_b   1.000
_cell.length_c   1.000
_cell.angle_alpha   90.00
_cell.angle_beta   90.00
_cell.angle_gamma   90.00
#
_symmetry.space_group_name_H-M   'P 1'
#
loop_
_entity.id
_entity.type
_entity.pdbx_description
1 polymer ?
#
loop_
_entity_poly.entity_id
_entity_poly.type
_entity_poly.pdbx_seq_one_letter_code
_entity_poly.pdbx_strand_id
1 'polypeptide(L)'
;MAKLDLSLSPAELQSFLSARRTIRLATATPTGLPHVVPLWFVWVDDTVFMNSTLGNVTTRNLERNPSATGSIDDGDAYEELRGVLIHGEVERAVDDPRLETVKSEWSQKYMGGKPPPYDRWKNRVWLRFVPRRITSWDFRKIPEAKAKAARDAEATGA
;
A
#
# COMPACT_ATOMS: atom_id res chain seq x y z
N MET A 1 -3.61 -22.45 -20.48
CA MET A 1 -3.15 -21.10 -20.86
C MET A 1 -2.07 -20.67 -19.87
N ALA A 2 -0.90 -20.28 -20.35
CA ALA A 2 0.15 -19.74 -19.50
C ALA A 2 -0.36 -18.46 -18.80
N LYS A 3 -0.14 -18.38 -17.49
CA LYS A 3 -0.51 -17.20 -16.70
C LYS A 3 0.41 -16.05 -17.10
N LEU A 4 -0.15 -14.93 -17.59
CA LEU A 4 0.62 -13.74 -17.90
C LEU A 4 1.20 -13.15 -16.62
N ASP A 5 2.49 -12.80 -16.65
CA ASP A 5 3.11 -12.04 -15.57
C ASP A 5 2.87 -10.55 -15.82
N LEU A 6 2.01 -9.98 -14.99
CA LEU A 6 1.66 -8.56 -15.01
C LEU A 6 2.17 -7.83 -13.77
N SER A 7 3.04 -8.47 -12.99
CA SER A 7 3.56 -7.88 -11.74
C SER A 7 4.43 -6.64 -11.99
N LEU A 8 4.49 -5.78 -11.01
CA LEU A 8 5.45 -4.67 -10.96
C LEU A 8 6.83 -5.23 -10.59
N SER A 9 7.86 -4.80 -11.29
CA SER A 9 9.24 -5.01 -10.85
C SER A 9 9.51 -4.25 -9.54
N PRO A 10 10.58 -4.57 -8.79
CA PRO A 10 10.91 -3.83 -7.56
C PRO A 10 11.02 -2.33 -7.76
N ALA A 11 11.62 -1.86 -8.84
CA ALA A 11 11.73 -0.44 -9.15
C ALA A 11 10.38 0.21 -9.48
N GLU A 12 9.52 -0.48 -10.23
CA GLU A 12 8.16 0.00 -10.53
C GLU A 12 7.30 0.02 -9.27
N LEU A 13 7.41 -0.98 -8.39
CA LEU A 13 6.70 -1.03 -7.12
C LEU A 13 7.08 0.16 -6.23
N GLN A 14 8.37 0.42 -6.08
CA GLN A 14 8.89 1.55 -5.32
C GLN A 14 8.36 2.88 -5.87
N SER A 15 8.46 3.08 -7.18
CA SER A 15 7.97 4.28 -7.85
C SER A 15 6.45 4.45 -7.70
N PHE A 16 5.70 3.36 -7.87
CA PHE A 16 4.24 3.38 -7.74
C PHE A 16 3.80 3.74 -6.32
N LEU A 17 4.34 3.09 -5.29
CA LEU A 17 3.97 3.34 -3.90
C LEU A 17 4.37 4.75 -3.44
N SER A 18 5.53 5.24 -3.87
CA SER A 18 5.98 6.60 -3.56
C SER A 18 5.05 7.67 -4.17
N ALA A 19 4.55 7.42 -5.38
CA ALA A 19 3.69 8.37 -6.10
C ALA A 19 2.23 8.38 -5.60
N ARG A 20 1.70 7.25 -5.10
CA ARG A 20 0.30 7.15 -4.67
C ARG A 20 0.08 7.80 -3.31
N ARG A 21 -1.11 8.36 -3.12
CA ARG A 21 -1.44 9.17 -1.94
C ARG A 21 -2.36 8.44 -0.95
N THR A 22 -3.12 7.48 -1.42
CA THR A 22 -4.18 6.84 -0.63
C THR A 22 -4.04 5.33 -0.67
N ILE A 23 -4.11 4.72 0.50
CA ILE A 23 -4.29 3.29 0.71
C ILE A 23 -5.69 3.04 1.25
N ARG A 24 -6.40 2.05 0.72
CA ARG A 24 -7.63 1.55 1.31
C ARG A 24 -7.27 0.43 2.27
N LEU A 25 -7.31 0.73 3.56
CA LEU A 25 -6.94 -0.21 4.63
C LEU A 25 -8.18 -0.96 5.10
N ALA A 26 -8.14 -2.26 4.97
CA ALA A 26 -9.14 -3.20 5.48
C ALA A 26 -8.69 -3.80 6.80
N THR A 27 -9.56 -3.73 7.80
CA THR A 27 -9.43 -4.36 9.12
C THR A 27 -10.72 -5.12 9.44
N ALA A 28 -10.72 -5.98 10.44
CA ALA A 28 -11.91 -6.72 10.85
C ALA A 28 -12.28 -6.42 12.30
N THR A 29 -13.59 -6.34 12.57
CA THR A 29 -14.11 -6.30 13.94
C THR A 29 -13.91 -7.66 14.65
N PRO A 30 -14.07 -7.75 15.96
CA PRO A 30 -14.02 -9.03 16.68
C PRO A 30 -15.02 -10.08 16.17
N THR A 31 -16.12 -9.66 15.58
CA THR A 31 -17.12 -10.54 14.98
C THR A 31 -16.83 -10.89 13.51
N GLY A 32 -15.69 -10.43 12.97
CA GLY A 32 -15.30 -10.69 11.59
C GLY A 32 -15.91 -9.73 10.55
N LEU A 33 -16.66 -8.71 10.96
CA LEU A 33 -17.20 -7.71 10.03
C LEU A 33 -16.06 -6.88 9.44
N PRO A 34 -15.91 -6.84 8.10
CA PRO A 34 -14.90 -6.02 7.44
C PRO A 34 -15.15 -4.52 7.64
N HIS A 35 -14.06 -3.78 7.85
CA HIS A 35 -14.07 -2.32 7.94
C HIS A 35 -12.98 -1.77 7.03
N VAL A 36 -13.33 -0.92 6.08
CA VAL A 36 -12.40 -0.35 5.09
C VAL A 36 -12.44 1.16 5.15
N VAL A 37 -11.26 1.78 5.21
CA VAL A 37 -11.13 3.24 5.19
C VAL A 37 -10.00 3.68 4.25
N PRO A 38 -10.17 4.79 3.52
CA PRO A 38 -9.07 5.42 2.81
C PRO A 38 -8.19 6.20 3.80
N LEU A 39 -6.89 5.98 3.74
CA LEU A 39 -5.91 6.69 4.55
C LEU A 39 -4.79 7.24 3.65
N TRP A 40 -4.25 8.38 4.01
CA TRP A 40 -2.98 8.84 3.47
C TRP A 40 -1.84 7.98 3.99
N PHE A 41 -0.81 7.78 3.17
CA PHE A 41 0.35 6.98 3.54
C PHE A 41 1.64 7.50 2.91
N VAL A 42 2.75 7.11 3.51
CA VAL A 42 4.08 7.18 2.91
C VAL A 42 4.72 5.80 2.91
N TRP A 43 5.59 5.55 1.95
CA TRP A 43 6.33 4.31 1.78
C TRP A 43 7.79 4.56 2.11
N VAL A 44 8.29 3.98 3.21
CA VAL A 44 9.65 4.16 3.70
C VAL A 44 10.22 2.81 4.11
N ASP A 45 11.38 2.45 3.56
CA ASP A 45 12.09 1.21 3.87
C ASP A 45 11.15 -0.02 3.87
N ASP A 46 10.52 -0.27 2.73
CA ASP A 46 9.61 -1.39 2.49
C ASP A 46 8.44 -1.51 3.49
N THR A 47 8.06 -0.40 4.08
CA THR A 47 6.98 -0.31 5.07
C THR A 47 6.05 0.85 4.74
N VAL A 48 4.74 0.61 4.87
CA VAL A 48 3.72 1.65 4.76
C VAL A 48 3.55 2.32 6.12
N PHE A 49 3.64 3.64 6.14
CA PHE A 49 3.32 4.44 7.33
C PHE A 49 2.07 5.28 7.08
N MET A 50 1.17 5.25 8.04
CA MET A 50 -0.10 5.97 8.01
C MET A 50 -0.28 6.77 9.30
N ASN A 51 -1.05 7.86 9.23
CA ASN A 51 -1.45 8.59 10.41
C ASN A 51 -2.94 8.40 10.65
N SER A 52 -3.33 7.99 11.85
CA SER A 52 -4.71 7.71 12.23
C SER A 52 -5.07 8.37 13.56
N THR A 53 -6.37 8.38 13.88
CA THR A 53 -6.87 8.87 15.17
C THR A 53 -6.97 7.72 16.14
N LEU A 54 -6.36 7.88 17.30
CA LEU A 54 -6.44 6.91 18.39
C LEU A 54 -7.90 6.72 18.85
N GLY A 55 -8.30 5.47 19.07
CA GLY A 55 -9.63 5.12 19.55
C GLY A 55 -10.74 5.12 18.48
N ASN A 56 -10.43 5.37 17.21
CA ASN A 56 -11.39 5.15 16.12
C ASN A 56 -11.59 3.64 15.84
N VAL A 57 -12.51 3.29 14.95
CA VAL A 57 -12.82 1.88 14.62
C VAL A 57 -11.58 1.16 14.10
N THR A 58 -10.81 1.79 13.21
CA THR A 58 -9.60 1.20 12.64
C THR A 58 -8.58 0.85 13.73
N THR A 59 -8.24 1.81 14.60
CA THR A 59 -7.22 1.58 15.64
C THR A 59 -7.70 0.58 16.69
N ARG A 60 -8.99 0.57 17.06
CA ARG A 60 -9.57 -0.44 17.95
C ARG A 60 -9.57 -1.85 17.35
N ASN A 61 -9.82 -1.97 16.05
CA ASN A 61 -9.71 -3.27 15.37
C ASN A 61 -8.26 -3.78 15.41
N LEU A 62 -7.30 -2.92 15.06
CA LEU A 62 -5.88 -3.27 15.03
C LEU A 62 -5.30 -3.61 16.41
N GLU A 63 -5.76 -2.98 17.47
CA GLU A 63 -5.37 -3.33 18.84
C GLU A 63 -5.79 -4.76 19.25
N ARG A 64 -6.84 -5.29 18.62
CA ARG A 64 -7.35 -6.64 18.88
C ARG A 64 -6.83 -7.66 17.87
N ASN A 65 -6.68 -7.25 16.65
CA ASN A 65 -6.16 -8.08 15.56
C ASN A 65 -5.32 -7.20 14.62
N PRO A 66 -3.99 -7.31 14.64
CA PRO A 66 -3.11 -6.49 13.81
C PRO A 66 -3.15 -6.86 12.34
N SER A 67 -3.74 -8.00 11.97
CA SER A 67 -3.83 -8.45 10.58
C SER A 67 -4.68 -7.49 9.76
N ALA A 68 -4.13 -7.05 8.64
CA ALA A 68 -4.78 -6.11 7.75
C ALA A 68 -4.45 -6.40 6.28
N THR A 69 -5.30 -5.85 5.41
CA THR A 69 -5.05 -5.81 3.97
C THR A 69 -5.14 -4.37 3.51
N GLY A 70 -4.18 -3.94 2.69
CA GLY A 70 -4.19 -2.62 2.05
C GLY A 70 -4.25 -2.74 0.55
N SER A 71 -5.11 -1.95 -0.10
CA SER A 71 -5.17 -1.80 -1.55
C SER A 71 -4.78 -0.39 -1.96
N ILE A 72 -3.89 -0.30 -2.95
CA ILE A 72 -3.45 0.94 -3.58
C ILE A 72 -3.59 0.71 -5.08
N ASP A 73 -4.39 1.51 -5.75
CA ASP A 73 -4.71 1.33 -7.16
C ASP A 73 -4.68 2.64 -7.93
N ASP A 74 -4.70 2.52 -9.26
CA ASP A 74 -4.67 3.60 -10.24
C ASP A 74 -5.24 3.13 -11.58
N GLY A 75 -5.70 4.07 -12.40
CA GLY A 75 -6.26 3.84 -13.73
C GLY A 75 -7.78 3.87 -13.74
N ASP A 76 -8.34 4.49 -14.81
CA ASP A 76 -9.78 4.60 -15.03
C ASP A 76 -10.28 3.60 -16.07
N ALA A 77 -9.50 3.39 -17.16
CA ALA A 77 -9.80 2.39 -18.17
C ALA A 77 -9.20 1.02 -17.80
N TYR A 78 -9.82 -0.05 -18.28
CA TYR A 78 -9.39 -1.42 -17.96
C TYR A 78 -7.91 -1.68 -18.27
N GLU A 79 -7.45 -1.17 -19.41
CA GLU A 79 -6.08 -1.34 -19.91
C GLU A 79 -5.05 -0.54 -19.10
N GLU A 80 -5.51 0.43 -18.30
CA GLU A 80 -4.68 1.29 -17.47
C GLU A 80 -4.62 0.83 -16.02
N LEU A 81 -5.49 -0.11 -15.63
CA LEU A 81 -5.60 -0.56 -14.25
C LEU A 81 -4.29 -1.16 -13.77
N ARG A 82 -3.80 -0.64 -12.69
CA ARG A 82 -2.63 -1.15 -11.96
C ARG A 82 -2.81 -0.99 -10.47
N GLY A 83 -2.18 -1.84 -9.72
CA GLY A 83 -2.32 -1.76 -8.28
C GLY A 83 -1.40 -2.68 -7.51
N VAL A 84 -1.48 -2.49 -6.21
CA VAL A 84 -0.74 -3.24 -5.21
C VAL A 84 -1.70 -3.65 -4.11
N LEU A 85 -1.69 -4.93 -3.76
CA LEU A 85 -2.37 -5.50 -2.62
C LEU A 85 -1.33 -5.95 -1.60
N ILE A 86 -1.43 -5.44 -0.39
CA ILE A 86 -0.52 -5.72 0.72
C ILE A 86 -1.29 -6.50 1.79
N HIS A 87 -0.80 -7.68 2.14
CA HIS A 87 -1.24 -8.41 3.33
C HIS A 87 -0.14 -8.36 4.39
N GLY A 88 -0.49 -8.08 5.62
CA GLY A 88 0.50 -7.99 6.69
C GLY A 88 -0.11 -7.60 8.02
N GLU A 89 0.70 -7.03 8.88
CA GLU A 89 0.31 -6.59 10.21
C GLU A 89 0.50 -5.08 10.35
N VAL A 90 -0.47 -4.45 10.99
CA VAL A 90 -0.43 -3.03 11.30
C VAL A 90 -0.33 -2.85 12.81
N GLU A 91 0.66 -2.10 13.24
CA GLU A 91 0.90 -1.80 14.65
C GLU A 91 1.27 -0.32 14.84
N ARG A 92 1.27 0.11 16.09
CA ARG A 92 1.70 1.48 16.41
C ARG A 92 3.20 1.62 16.19
N ALA A 93 3.60 2.66 15.48
CA ALA A 93 5.01 3.02 15.28
C ALA A 93 5.50 3.87 16.47
N VAL A 94 5.58 3.25 17.65
CA VAL A 94 6.15 3.89 18.83
C VAL A 94 7.66 3.70 18.79
N ASP A 95 8.41 4.80 18.92
CA ASP A 95 9.89 4.79 18.92
C ASP A 95 10.53 4.13 17.67
N ASP A 96 9.81 4.13 16.55
CA ASP A 96 10.36 3.63 15.29
C ASP A 96 11.43 4.61 14.77
N PRO A 97 12.67 4.14 14.51
CA PRO A 97 13.78 5.01 14.10
C PRO A 97 13.53 5.74 12.78
N ARG A 98 12.60 5.26 11.96
CA ARG A 98 12.22 5.86 10.67
C ARG A 98 11.23 7.02 10.80
N LEU A 99 10.69 7.31 12.00
CA LEU A 99 9.64 8.31 12.17
C LEU A 99 10.05 9.72 11.72
N GLU A 100 11.29 10.11 11.84
CA GLU A 100 11.74 11.41 11.33
C GLU A 100 11.70 11.46 9.79
N THR A 101 12.15 10.41 9.12
CA THR A 101 12.01 10.26 7.66
C THR A 101 10.54 10.23 7.25
N VAL A 102 9.71 9.45 7.95
CA VAL A 102 8.26 9.36 7.72
C VAL A 102 7.57 10.73 7.82
N LYS A 103 7.90 11.52 8.84
CA LYS A 103 7.35 12.88 9.03
C LYS A 103 7.80 13.82 7.91
N SER A 104 9.05 13.73 7.50
CA SER A 104 9.60 14.51 6.39
C SER A 104 8.89 14.17 5.07
N GLU A 105 8.82 12.90 4.71
CA GLU A 105 8.12 12.43 3.51
C GLU A 105 6.62 12.81 3.52
N TRP A 106 5.97 12.68 4.68
CA TRP A 106 4.58 13.10 4.85
C TRP A 106 4.41 14.60 4.62
N SER A 107 5.30 15.40 5.20
CA SER A 107 5.32 16.85 5.04
C SER A 107 5.46 17.25 3.56
N GLN A 108 6.41 16.65 2.86
CA GLN A 108 6.60 16.90 1.42
C GLN A 108 5.38 16.48 0.62
N LYS A 109 4.86 15.29 0.87
CA LYS A 109 3.80 14.68 0.08
C LYS A 109 2.43 15.37 0.25
N TYR A 110 2.12 15.83 1.47
CA TYR A 110 0.77 16.28 1.82
C TYR A 110 0.66 17.72 2.29
N MET A 111 1.76 18.31 2.80
CA MET A 111 1.73 19.59 3.49
C MET A 111 2.56 20.67 2.79
N GLY A 112 3.05 20.38 1.57
CA GLY A 112 3.90 21.33 0.83
C GLY A 112 5.21 21.66 1.55
N GLY A 113 5.79 20.68 2.23
CA GLY A 113 7.04 20.83 3.00
C GLY A 113 6.88 21.44 4.39
N LYS A 114 5.66 21.82 4.79
CA LYS A 114 5.41 22.38 6.12
C LYS A 114 5.23 21.25 7.14
N PRO A 115 5.71 21.39 8.38
CA PRO A 115 5.49 20.38 9.41
C PRO A 115 4.00 20.23 9.70
N PRO A 116 3.52 19.00 9.94
CA PRO A 116 2.16 18.78 10.42
C PRO A 116 1.89 19.53 11.73
N PRO A 117 0.65 19.97 11.96
CA PRO A 117 0.29 20.72 13.18
C PRO A 117 0.16 19.79 14.39
N TYR A 118 1.28 19.26 14.87
CA TYR A 118 1.33 18.28 15.97
C TYR A 118 0.69 18.77 17.25
N ASP A 119 0.74 20.07 17.53
CA ASP A 119 0.09 20.74 18.65
C ASP A 119 -1.44 20.57 18.63
N ARG A 120 -2.04 20.45 17.44
CA ARG A 120 -3.47 20.22 17.22
C ARG A 120 -3.83 18.74 17.11
N TRP A 121 -2.86 17.89 16.84
CA TRP A 121 -3.05 16.46 16.57
C TRP A 121 -2.91 15.61 17.84
N LYS A 122 -3.51 16.03 18.94
CA LYS A 122 -3.36 15.41 20.26
C LYS A 122 -3.71 13.91 20.33
N ASN A 123 -4.61 13.45 19.46
CA ASN A 123 -5.07 12.06 19.43
C ASN A 123 -4.61 11.30 18.17
N ARG A 124 -3.55 11.77 17.52
CA ARG A 124 -3.01 11.10 16.35
C ARG A 124 -1.95 10.09 16.74
N VAL A 125 -1.93 9.01 15.98
CA VAL A 125 -0.95 7.92 16.13
C VAL A 125 -0.38 7.57 14.77
N TRP A 126 0.92 7.35 14.71
CA TRP A 126 1.56 6.74 13.57
C TRP A 126 1.36 5.23 13.63
N LEU A 127 0.95 4.66 12.51
CA LEU A 127 0.81 3.24 12.29
C LEU A 127 1.86 2.82 11.27
N ARG A 128 2.53 1.70 11.51
CA ARG A 128 3.37 1.01 10.53
C ARG A 128 2.67 -0.25 10.08
N PHE A 129 2.59 -0.44 8.78
CA PHE A 129 2.05 -1.63 8.15
C PHE A 129 3.21 -2.42 7.55
N VAL A 130 3.57 -3.51 8.20
CA VAL A 130 4.67 -4.38 7.80
C VAL A 130 4.14 -5.43 6.84
N PRO A 131 4.57 -5.41 5.56
CA PRO A 131 4.10 -6.37 4.58
C PRO A 131 4.62 -7.78 4.89
N ARG A 132 3.73 -8.77 4.87
CA ARG A 132 4.07 -10.20 4.81
C ARG A 132 4.03 -10.73 3.39
N ARG A 133 3.14 -10.18 2.57
CA ARG A 133 3.00 -10.51 1.16
C ARG A 133 2.53 -9.28 0.39
N ILE A 134 3.18 -9.01 -0.73
CA ILE A 134 2.77 -7.99 -1.70
C ILE A 134 2.41 -8.71 -3.00
N THR A 135 1.26 -8.36 -3.57
CA THR A 135 0.83 -8.76 -4.91
C THR A 135 0.60 -7.49 -5.71
N SER A 136 1.09 -7.45 -6.94
CA SER A 136 0.92 -6.29 -7.80
C SER A 136 0.47 -6.70 -9.19
N TRP A 137 -0.12 -5.76 -9.91
CA TRP A 137 -0.52 -5.93 -11.30
C TRP A 137 -0.41 -4.59 -12.04
N ASP A 138 -0.13 -4.68 -13.35
CA ASP A 138 -0.16 -3.55 -14.27
C ASP A 138 -0.68 -4.03 -15.63
N PHE A 139 -1.94 -3.71 -15.93
CA PHE A 139 -2.60 -4.18 -17.14
C PHE A 139 -2.06 -3.53 -18.40
N ARG A 140 -1.32 -2.44 -18.31
CA ARG A 140 -0.59 -1.85 -19.43
C ARG A 140 0.47 -2.80 -20.02
N LYS A 141 0.90 -3.80 -19.23
CA LYS A 141 1.83 -4.86 -19.66
C LYS A 141 1.18 -5.98 -20.47
N ILE A 142 -0.16 -6.02 -20.57
CA ILE A 142 -0.88 -7.10 -21.26
C ILE A 142 -0.41 -7.31 -22.70
N PRO A 143 -0.22 -6.28 -23.56
CA PRO A 143 0.22 -6.48 -24.93
C PRO A 143 1.59 -7.15 -25.02
N GLU A 144 2.56 -6.70 -24.21
CA GLU A 144 3.91 -7.25 -24.17
C GLU A 144 3.95 -8.67 -23.62
N ALA A 145 3.20 -8.93 -22.55
CA ALA A 145 3.10 -10.25 -21.92
C ALA A 145 2.48 -11.28 -22.86
N LYS A 146 1.47 -10.89 -23.65
CA LYS A 146 0.88 -11.74 -24.68
C LYS A 146 1.87 -12.05 -25.82
N ALA A 147 2.59 -11.02 -26.29
CA ALA A 147 3.59 -11.19 -27.33
C ALA A 147 4.76 -12.08 -26.88
N LYS A 148 5.18 -11.96 -25.61
CA LYS A 148 6.19 -12.85 -25.03
C LYS A 148 5.69 -14.28 -24.94
N ALA A 149 4.49 -14.50 -24.41
CA ALA A 149 3.89 -15.82 -24.26
C ALA A 149 3.75 -16.54 -25.63
N ALA A 150 3.42 -15.80 -26.69
CA ALA A 150 3.35 -16.36 -28.04
C ALA A 150 4.73 -16.86 -28.55
N ARG A 151 5.77 -16.00 -28.38
CA ARG A 151 7.15 -16.41 -28.75
C ARG A 151 7.65 -17.62 -27.96
N ASP A 152 7.38 -17.66 -26.65
CA ASP A 152 7.80 -18.78 -25.79
C ASP A 152 7.07 -20.09 -26.19
N ALA A 153 5.82 -20.03 -26.63
CA ALA A 153 5.06 -21.17 -27.12
C ALA A 153 5.60 -21.68 -28.46
N GLU A 154 5.99 -20.81 -29.40
CA GLU A 154 6.61 -21.16 -30.68
C GLU A 154 7.97 -21.80 -30.44
N ALA A 155 8.78 -21.31 -29.50
CA ALA A 155 10.10 -21.88 -29.18
C ALA A 155 10.03 -23.27 -28.51
N THR A 156 8.90 -23.57 -27.82
CA THR A 156 8.74 -24.86 -27.10
C THR A 156 8.05 -25.93 -27.96
N GLY A 157 7.44 -25.56 -29.07
CA GLY A 157 6.71 -26.44 -30.00
C GLY A 157 7.51 -26.89 -31.24
N ALA A 158 8.82 -26.59 -31.27
CA ALA A 158 9.74 -26.99 -32.38
C ALA A 158 10.61 -28.22 -32.04
#